data_9cd57c891a5e928d3629a79f061db406
#
_entry.id   9cd57c891a5e928d3629a79f061db406
#
_cell.length_a   1.000
_cell.length_b   1.000
_cell.length_c   1.000
_cell.angle_alpha   90.00
_cell.angle_beta   90.00
_cell.angle_gamma   90.00
#
_symmetry.space_group_name_H-M   'P 1'
#
loop_
_entity.id
_entity.type
_entity.pdbx_description
1 polymer ?
#
loop_
_entity_poly.entity_id
_entity_poly.type
_entity_poly.pdbx_seq_one_letter_code
_entity_poly.pdbx_strand_id
1 'polypeptide(L)'
;MRRDSDKYTQFGLVRDMLAATAIVERFDAQQALDTAEAIASVGRLLMTGEGSSRIFPAKNAIAHARRRGWKLELHTEAARQSQEYDLDGWAVFALSNSGRTREVIELFSKLQQRGHEQLYSLTAFANSKLESLANKGYVLAC
;
A
#
# COMPACT_ATOMS: atom_id res chain seq x y z
N MET A 1 -27.58 -15.23 -0.23
CA MET A 1 -27.68 -14.44 -1.48
C MET A 1 -26.61 -14.99 -2.42
N ARG A 2 -27.00 -15.54 -3.61
CA ARG A 2 -26.03 -16.02 -4.61
C ARG A 2 -25.39 -14.82 -5.28
N ARG A 3 -24.13 -14.54 -4.94
CA ARG A 3 -23.36 -13.39 -5.46
C ARG A 3 -22.90 -13.59 -6.92
N ASP A 4 -22.93 -14.81 -7.39
CA ASP A 4 -22.53 -15.29 -8.72
C ASP A 4 -23.69 -15.39 -9.73
N SER A 5 -24.87 -14.84 -9.41
CA SER A 5 -25.99 -14.85 -10.34
C SER A 5 -25.78 -13.84 -11.48
N ASP A 6 -26.20 -14.17 -12.69
CA ASP A 6 -26.08 -13.34 -13.90
C ASP A 6 -26.62 -11.92 -13.72
N LYS A 7 -27.59 -11.75 -12.81
CA LYS A 7 -28.14 -10.44 -12.44
C LYS A 7 -27.07 -9.47 -11.90
N TYR A 8 -26.03 -9.98 -11.24
CA TYR A 8 -25.00 -9.13 -10.60
C TYR A 8 -23.69 -9.15 -11.39
N THR A 9 -23.32 -10.28 -11.99
CA THR A 9 -22.06 -10.43 -12.73
C THR A 9 -22.00 -9.64 -14.04
N GLN A 10 -23.14 -9.14 -14.52
CA GLN A 10 -23.16 -8.19 -15.64
C GLN A 10 -22.47 -6.86 -15.32
N PHE A 11 -22.35 -6.49 -14.04
CA PHE A 11 -21.67 -5.26 -13.62
C PHE A 11 -20.18 -5.50 -13.40
N GLY A 12 -19.33 -4.66 -14.01
CA GLY A 12 -17.86 -4.73 -13.89
C GLY A 12 -17.42 -4.74 -12.45
N LEU A 13 -17.92 -3.83 -11.62
CA LEU A 13 -17.62 -3.77 -10.19
C LEU A 13 -17.81 -5.10 -9.45
N VAL A 14 -18.89 -5.82 -9.75
CA VAL A 14 -19.15 -7.12 -9.08
C VAL A 14 -18.15 -8.17 -9.53
N ARG A 15 -17.80 -8.19 -10.81
CA ARG A 15 -16.77 -9.10 -11.34
C ARG A 15 -15.42 -8.84 -10.68
N ASP A 16 -15.03 -7.57 -10.58
CA ASP A 16 -13.76 -7.16 -9.94
C ASP A 16 -13.74 -7.53 -8.45
N MET A 17 -14.85 -7.34 -7.75
CA MET A 17 -14.98 -7.76 -6.34
C MET A 17 -14.86 -9.28 -6.17
N LEU A 18 -15.43 -10.07 -7.08
CA LEU A 18 -15.33 -11.53 -7.03
C LEU A 18 -13.92 -12.02 -7.40
N ALA A 19 -13.23 -11.31 -8.28
CA ALA A 19 -11.87 -11.63 -8.68
C ALA A 19 -10.84 -11.28 -7.61
N ALA A 20 -11.13 -10.34 -6.70
CA ALA A 20 -10.18 -9.81 -5.72
C ALA A 20 -9.50 -10.88 -4.87
N THR A 21 -10.27 -11.89 -4.41
CA THR A 21 -9.72 -13.00 -3.61
C THR A 21 -8.65 -13.77 -4.38
N ALA A 22 -8.92 -14.11 -5.62
CA ALA A 22 -8.00 -14.85 -6.47
C ALA A 22 -6.74 -14.04 -6.83
N ILE A 23 -6.85 -12.73 -6.91
CA ILE A 23 -5.71 -11.83 -7.13
C ILE A 23 -4.81 -11.84 -5.90
N VAL A 24 -5.38 -11.72 -4.70
CA VAL A 24 -4.61 -11.75 -3.44
C VAL A 24 -3.96 -13.12 -3.21
N GLU A 25 -4.66 -14.22 -3.50
CA GLU A 25 -4.12 -15.59 -3.36
C GLU A 25 -2.94 -15.85 -4.29
N ARG A 26 -2.89 -15.21 -5.46
CA ARG A 26 -1.79 -15.34 -6.41
C ARG A 26 -0.58 -14.47 -6.07
N PHE A 27 -0.74 -13.53 -5.15
CA PHE A 27 0.39 -12.68 -4.75
C PHE A 27 1.41 -13.50 -3.97
N ASP A 28 2.63 -13.57 -4.52
CA ASP A 28 3.74 -14.23 -3.84
C ASP A 28 4.29 -13.32 -2.73
N ALA A 29 3.92 -13.65 -1.50
CA ALA A 29 4.36 -12.89 -0.32
C ALA A 29 5.88 -13.02 -0.06
N GLN A 30 6.55 -14.04 -0.61
CA GLN A 30 7.99 -14.23 -0.43
C GLN A 30 8.78 -13.03 -1.00
N GLN A 31 8.32 -12.44 -2.09
CA GLN A 31 8.95 -11.26 -2.68
C GLN A 31 8.96 -10.03 -1.75
N ALA A 32 8.15 -10.02 -0.69
CA ALA A 32 8.06 -8.91 0.26
C ALA A 32 8.86 -9.16 1.56
N LEU A 33 9.53 -10.29 1.73
CA LEU A 33 10.24 -10.62 2.97
C LEU A 33 11.33 -9.61 3.29
N ASP A 34 12.21 -9.29 2.33
CA ASP A 34 13.29 -8.31 2.53
C ASP A 34 12.74 -6.94 2.96
N THR A 35 11.61 -6.53 2.35
CA THR A 35 10.94 -5.29 2.74
C THR A 35 10.35 -5.36 4.13
N ALA A 36 9.78 -6.49 4.50
CA ALA A 36 9.25 -6.69 5.85
C ALA A 36 10.37 -6.64 6.91
N GLU A 37 11.52 -7.25 6.63
CA GLU A 37 12.71 -7.19 7.49
C GLU A 37 13.28 -5.77 7.59
N ALA A 38 13.37 -5.05 6.47
CA ALA A 38 13.81 -3.66 6.46
C ALA A 38 12.88 -2.76 7.29
N ILE A 39 11.57 -2.90 7.12
CA ILE A 39 10.56 -2.17 7.91
C ILE A 39 10.67 -2.53 9.40
N ALA A 40 10.83 -3.80 9.72
CA ALA A 40 10.99 -4.25 11.11
C ALA A 40 12.26 -3.68 11.75
N SER A 41 13.36 -3.59 11.00
CA SER A 41 14.61 -2.98 11.44
C SER A 41 14.47 -1.48 11.71
N VAL A 42 13.74 -0.76 10.85
CA VAL A 42 13.41 0.66 11.06
C VAL A 42 12.54 0.85 12.31
N GLY A 43 11.63 -0.06 12.58
CA GLY A 43 10.73 -0.04 13.74
C GLY A 43 9.58 0.97 13.65
N ARG A 44 9.51 1.78 12.58
CA ARG A 44 8.46 2.78 12.34
C ARG A 44 7.96 2.70 10.90
N LEU A 45 6.65 2.60 10.70
CA LEU A 45 6.03 2.48 9.38
C LEU A 45 4.84 3.43 9.24
N LEU A 46 4.93 4.33 8.27
CA LEU A 46 3.78 5.08 7.75
C LEU A 46 3.17 4.33 6.56
N MET A 47 1.91 3.95 6.69
CA MET A 47 1.11 3.48 5.56
C MET A 47 0.26 4.63 5.02
N THR A 48 0.51 5.04 3.77
CA THR A 48 -0.11 6.22 3.17
C THR A 48 -0.81 5.90 1.85
N GLY A 49 -1.57 6.85 1.36
CA GLY A 49 -2.38 6.76 0.16
C GLY A 49 -3.62 7.64 0.30
N GLU A 50 -4.58 7.48 -0.60
CA GLU A 50 -5.85 8.19 -0.52
C GLU A 50 -7.04 7.22 -0.47
N GLY A 51 -8.07 7.63 0.26
CA GLY A 51 -9.33 6.89 0.37
C GLY A 51 -9.18 5.44 0.82
N SER A 52 -9.96 4.55 0.21
CA SER A 52 -10.04 3.14 0.58
C SER A 52 -8.75 2.36 0.31
N SER A 53 -7.94 2.78 -0.67
CA SER A 53 -6.64 2.17 -0.95
C SER A 53 -5.70 2.21 0.26
N ARG A 54 -5.83 3.21 1.11
CA ARG A 54 -5.07 3.35 2.36
C ARG A 54 -5.81 2.80 3.57
N ILE A 55 -7.06 3.22 3.75
CA ILE A 55 -7.78 3.03 5.03
C ILE A 55 -7.92 1.56 5.40
N PHE A 56 -8.35 0.71 4.47
CA PHE A 56 -8.59 -0.69 4.79
C PHE A 56 -7.30 -1.48 5.07
N PRO A 57 -6.29 -1.48 4.19
CA PRO A 57 -5.07 -2.25 4.45
C PRO A 57 -4.30 -1.72 5.65
N ALA A 58 -4.21 -0.40 5.83
CA ALA A 58 -3.48 0.19 6.95
C ALA A 58 -4.14 -0.13 8.30
N LYS A 59 -5.46 0.03 8.41
CA LYS A 59 -6.18 -0.33 9.64
C LYS A 59 -6.11 -1.82 9.94
N ASN A 60 -6.14 -2.67 8.92
CA ASN A 60 -5.95 -4.10 9.09
C ASN A 60 -4.55 -4.43 9.62
N ALA A 61 -3.51 -3.84 9.05
CA ALA A 61 -2.12 -4.00 9.50
C ALA A 61 -1.93 -3.56 10.96
N ILE A 62 -2.46 -2.39 11.32
CA ILE A 62 -2.42 -1.87 12.69
C ILE A 62 -3.14 -2.81 13.66
N ALA A 63 -4.34 -3.28 13.31
CA ALA A 63 -5.10 -4.20 14.15
C ALA A 63 -4.36 -5.53 14.33
N HIS A 64 -3.75 -6.03 13.26
CA HIS A 64 -2.98 -7.27 13.27
C HIS A 64 -1.72 -7.16 14.16
N ALA A 65 -0.96 -6.09 14.01
CA ALA A 65 0.21 -5.81 14.83
C ALA A 65 -0.14 -5.70 16.33
N ARG A 66 -1.22 -5.01 16.65
CA ARG A 66 -1.70 -4.87 18.04
C ARG A 66 -2.13 -6.19 18.64
N ARG A 67 -2.87 -7.04 17.90
CA ARG A 67 -3.28 -8.37 18.38
C ARG A 67 -2.10 -9.29 18.66
N ARG A 68 -1.00 -9.11 17.94
CA ARG A 68 0.22 -9.92 18.08
C ARG A 68 1.27 -9.31 19.00
N GLY A 69 1.02 -8.12 19.54
CA GLY A 69 1.95 -7.44 20.44
C GLY A 69 3.26 -7.00 19.75
N TRP A 70 3.23 -6.76 18.44
CA TRP A 70 4.41 -6.28 17.72
C TRP A 70 4.81 -4.88 18.19
N LYS A 71 6.10 -4.71 18.41
CA LYS A 71 6.68 -3.42 18.83
C LYS A 71 7.04 -2.54 17.62
N LEU A 72 6.18 -2.54 16.62
CA LEU A 72 6.32 -1.72 15.44
C LEU A 72 5.40 -0.50 15.56
N GLU A 73 5.96 0.70 15.47
CA GLU A 73 5.18 1.93 15.42
C GLU A 73 4.50 2.04 14.05
N LEU A 74 3.21 1.76 14.02
CA LEU A 74 2.41 1.81 12.80
C LEU A 74 1.51 3.03 12.82
N HIS A 75 1.67 3.88 11.83
CA HIS A 75 0.82 5.04 11.60
C HIS A 75 0.17 4.99 10.22
N THR A 76 -0.98 5.64 10.08
CA THR A 76 -1.60 5.81 8.77
C THR A 76 -2.18 7.19 8.61
N GLU A 77 -1.83 7.86 7.52
CA GLU A 77 -2.31 9.19 7.21
C GLU A 77 -2.41 9.38 5.69
N ALA A 78 -3.29 10.31 5.26
CA ALA A 78 -3.40 10.70 3.87
C ALA A 78 -2.07 11.28 3.36
N ALA A 79 -1.73 11.03 2.10
CA ALA A 79 -0.45 11.45 1.56
C ALA A 79 -0.26 12.99 1.60
N ARG A 80 -1.34 13.73 1.40
CA ARG A 80 -1.28 15.20 1.52
C ARG A 80 -0.91 15.65 2.93
N GLN A 81 -1.55 15.09 3.94
CA GLN A 81 -1.29 15.43 5.34
C GLN A 81 0.11 14.97 5.77
N SER A 82 0.55 13.81 5.28
CA SER A 82 1.88 13.26 5.58
C SER A 82 3.03 14.14 5.08
N GLN A 83 2.79 15.06 4.14
CA GLN A 83 3.80 16.01 3.69
C GLN A 83 4.21 17.04 4.76
N GLU A 84 3.42 17.18 5.81
CA GLU A 84 3.68 18.08 6.94
C GLU A 84 4.47 17.40 8.07
N TYR A 85 4.69 16.08 7.96
CA TYR A 85 5.36 15.30 8.99
C TYR A 85 6.87 15.22 8.75
N ASP A 86 7.61 15.14 9.84
CA ASP A 86 8.99 14.67 9.79
C ASP A 86 8.98 13.14 9.68
N LEU A 87 9.37 12.66 8.51
CA LEU A 87 9.42 11.23 8.19
C LEU A 87 10.85 10.67 8.20
N ASP A 88 11.83 11.41 8.71
CA ASP A 88 13.19 10.91 8.85
C ASP A 88 13.21 9.68 9.77
N GLY A 89 13.82 8.61 9.28
CA GLY A 89 13.88 7.34 9.97
C GLY A 89 12.54 6.57 10.03
N TRP A 90 11.59 6.89 9.16
CA TRP A 90 10.38 6.10 8.93
C TRP A 90 10.51 5.27 7.65
N ALA A 91 9.99 4.06 7.64
CA ALA A 91 9.61 3.41 6.40
C ALA A 91 8.26 3.99 5.93
N VAL A 92 8.14 4.30 4.65
CA VAL A 92 6.91 4.84 4.07
C VAL A 92 6.38 3.88 3.01
N PHE A 93 5.19 3.34 3.23
CA PHE A 93 4.55 2.39 2.32
C PHE A 93 3.29 3.04 1.72
N ALA A 94 3.33 3.32 0.44
CA ALA A 94 2.21 3.91 -0.29
C ALA A 94 1.35 2.86 -0.99
N LEU A 95 0.03 3.05 -0.89
CA LEU A 95 -0.97 2.18 -1.49
C LEU A 95 -1.83 3.01 -2.46
N SER A 96 -1.79 2.66 -3.74
CA SER A 96 -2.55 3.35 -4.78
C SER A 96 -2.96 2.38 -5.88
N ASN A 97 -4.26 2.26 -6.15
CA ASN A 97 -4.74 1.39 -7.22
C ASN A 97 -4.09 1.74 -8.57
N SER A 98 -4.21 2.97 -9.01
CA SER A 98 -3.66 3.42 -10.30
C SER A 98 -2.16 3.71 -10.29
N GLY A 99 -1.54 3.87 -9.12
CA GLY A 99 -0.17 4.38 -8.98
C GLY A 99 0.04 5.79 -9.53
N ARG A 100 -1.05 6.55 -9.73
CA ARG A 100 -1.06 7.91 -10.31
C ARG A 100 -1.71 8.96 -9.40
N THR A 101 -2.04 8.61 -8.17
CA THR A 101 -2.63 9.53 -7.20
C THR A 101 -1.67 10.68 -6.94
N ARG A 102 -2.09 11.88 -7.24
CA ARG A 102 -1.23 13.08 -7.27
C ARG A 102 -0.55 13.33 -5.94
N GLU A 103 -1.30 13.31 -4.86
CA GLU A 103 -0.82 13.58 -3.50
C GLU A 103 0.25 12.58 -3.07
N VAL A 104 0.08 11.31 -3.45
CA VAL A 104 1.05 10.23 -3.17
C VAL A 104 2.33 10.44 -3.98
N ILE A 105 2.21 10.82 -5.25
CA ILE A 105 3.36 11.11 -6.12
C ILE A 105 4.13 12.32 -5.60
N GLU A 106 3.43 13.39 -5.18
CA GLU A 106 4.05 14.58 -4.62
C GLU A 106 4.83 14.25 -3.34
N LEU A 107 4.25 13.47 -2.43
CA LEU A 107 4.93 13.01 -1.20
C LEU A 107 6.19 12.21 -1.55
N PHE A 108 6.06 11.19 -2.40
CA PHE A 108 7.18 10.32 -2.77
C PHE A 108 8.29 11.08 -3.50
N SER A 109 7.93 12.00 -4.39
CA SER A 109 8.91 12.86 -5.08
C SER A 109 9.70 13.73 -4.10
N LYS A 110 9.03 14.31 -3.10
CA LYS A 110 9.69 15.11 -2.06
C LYS A 110 10.63 14.27 -1.19
N LEU A 111 10.18 13.09 -0.77
CA LEU A 111 11.00 12.18 0.04
C LEU A 111 12.22 11.68 -0.74
N GLN A 112 12.04 11.29 -2.00
CA GLN A 112 13.12 10.86 -2.87
C GLN A 112 14.16 11.98 -3.08
N GLN A 113 13.72 13.21 -3.30
CA GLN A 113 14.62 14.38 -3.43
C GLN A 113 15.44 14.65 -2.17
N ARG A 114 14.92 14.25 -0.99
CA ARG A 114 15.63 14.34 0.29
C ARG A 114 16.54 13.14 0.57
N GLY A 115 16.64 12.20 -0.37
CA GLY A 115 17.47 11.00 -0.19
C GLY A 115 16.84 9.94 0.71
N HIS A 116 15.52 9.93 0.86
CA HIS A 116 14.82 8.91 1.67
C HIS A 116 14.91 7.52 1.02
N GLU A 117 15.45 6.55 1.72
CA GLU A 117 15.77 5.22 1.19
C GLU A 117 14.76 4.11 1.52
N GLN A 118 13.74 4.41 2.32
CA GLN A 118 12.75 3.43 2.80
C GLN A 118 11.37 3.71 2.21
N LEU A 119 11.30 3.82 0.88
CA LEU A 119 10.06 4.09 0.12
C LEU A 119 9.57 2.82 -0.56
N TYR A 120 8.38 2.40 -0.20
CA TYR A 120 7.72 1.19 -0.73
C TYR A 120 6.38 1.52 -1.34
N SER A 121 5.97 0.78 -2.37
CA SER A 121 4.67 0.97 -3.00
C SER A 121 3.95 -0.32 -3.33
N LEU A 122 2.63 -0.29 -3.33
CA LEU A 122 1.77 -1.34 -3.86
C LEU A 122 0.75 -0.70 -4.81
N THR A 123 0.70 -1.21 -6.03
CA THR A 123 -0.23 -0.73 -7.07
C THR A 123 -0.93 -1.91 -7.77
N ALA A 124 -2.02 -1.63 -8.49
CA ALA A 124 -2.68 -2.65 -9.32
C ALA A 124 -2.05 -2.76 -10.72
N PHE A 125 -1.30 -1.75 -11.15
CA PHE A 125 -0.74 -1.68 -12.49
C PHE A 125 0.78 -1.53 -12.45
N ALA A 126 1.47 -2.34 -13.24
CA ALA A 126 2.91 -2.25 -13.42
C ALA A 126 3.33 -0.96 -14.15
N ASN A 127 4.58 -0.58 -13.98
CA ASN A 127 5.18 0.60 -14.61
C ASN A 127 4.46 1.91 -14.25
N SER A 128 3.87 1.97 -13.08
CA SER A 128 3.21 3.17 -12.59
C SER A 128 4.23 4.23 -12.16
N LYS A 129 3.79 5.50 -12.15
CA LYS A 129 4.66 6.60 -11.68
C LYS A 129 5.07 6.42 -10.22
N LEU A 130 4.17 5.93 -9.37
CA LEU A 130 4.48 5.68 -7.97
C LEU A 130 5.54 4.59 -7.81
N GLU A 131 5.44 3.51 -8.59
CA GLU A 131 6.42 2.44 -8.59
C GLU A 131 7.83 2.96 -8.94
N SER A 132 7.95 3.86 -9.92
CA SER A 132 9.24 4.46 -10.31
C SER A 132 9.87 5.39 -9.27
N LEU A 133 9.12 5.83 -8.29
CA LEU A 133 9.57 6.69 -7.18
C LEU A 133 9.91 5.88 -5.91
N ALA A 134 9.44 4.66 -5.81
CA ALA A 134 9.71 3.78 -4.68
C ALA A 134 11.07 3.08 -4.83
N ASN A 135 11.73 2.81 -3.72
CA ASN A 135 12.93 1.95 -3.70
C ASN A 135 12.55 0.50 -4.05
N LYS A 136 11.35 0.06 -3.64
CA LYS A 136 10.77 -1.20 -4.07
C LYS A 136 9.25 -1.08 -4.25
N GLY A 137 8.77 -1.45 -5.43
CA GLY A 137 7.36 -1.49 -5.79
C GLY A 137 6.82 -2.90 -5.91
N TYR A 138 5.56 -3.08 -5.55
CA TYR A 138 4.80 -4.32 -5.71
C TYR A 138 3.59 -4.07 -6.59
N VAL A 139 3.23 -5.07 -7.37
CA VAL A 139 2.08 -5.00 -8.28
C VAL A 139 1.13 -6.15 -7.96
N LEU A 140 -0.11 -5.82 -7.66
CA LEU A 140 -1.21 -6.77 -7.67
C LEU A 140 -1.72 -6.83 -9.11
N ALA A 141 -1.24 -7.78 -9.90
CA ALA A 141 -1.68 -7.94 -11.28
C ALA A 141 -3.18 -8.24 -11.34
N CYS A 142 -3.97 -7.25 -11.76
CA CYS A 142 -5.42 -7.34 -11.96
C CYS A 142 -5.75 -7.67 -13.41
#